data_8aa5c68be5a8ae05fceac0fc1afb55fb
#
_entry.id   8aa5c68be5a8ae05fceac0fc1afb55fb
#
_cell.length_a   1.000
_cell.length_b   1.000
_cell.length_c   1.000
_cell.angle_alpha   90.00
_cell.angle_beta   90.00
_cell.angle_gamma   90.00
#
_symmetry.space_group_name_H-M   'P 1'
#
loop_
_entity.id
_entity.type
_entity.pdbx_description
1 polymer ?
#
loop_
_entity_poly.entity_id
_entity_poly.type
_entity_poly.pdbx_seq_one_letter_code
_entity_poly.pdbx_strand_id
1 'polypeptide(L)'
;MTLWASDPAAFTIKHWTTIMTMTYYTLGNSGLRVSRLALGTMTFGKEWGWGADRDTARAMFDAYVEAGGNFFDTADLYTGGTAEAWLGEFIAERGLRDTAVIASKFTMNMQPGNPNAGGNGRKNIMRAVDASLKRLGTDYIDLYLMHVWDQLTPAEEVMRTLDDLVRMGKVRHVGLSDVPAWYAGRAQAIAELRGYEPVSALQLEYSLAERAIENEFVPFGTRHGAGIMVWSPLASGLLSGKYRPVQAGNAGRLDGFRNSTHPGFQKFTERNWAIVAELEKVASELGRGMPQVALNWVATQPGIATVILGATTLSQIKDNLGALDFEIPAGLRDRLDSASSTPAPFPYSYFGSRIQARVTGGTTTGDKPSGYASPVLVEGVAAGVSTN
;
A
#
# COMPACT_ATOMS: atom_id res chain seq x y z
N MET A 1 27.18 30.00 -46.99
CA MET A 1 27.10 30.84 -45.79
C MET A 1 25.72 31.45 -45.73
N THR A 2 24.78 30.85 -45.09
CA THR A 2 23.45 31.43 -44.78
C THR A 2 22.99 30.84 -43.46
N LEU A 3 22.82 31.74 -42.51
CA LEU A 3 22.56 31.51 -41.09
C LEU A 3 21.13 30.97 -40.86
N TRP A 4 21.02 29.98 -40.04
CA TRP A 4 19.76 29.55 -39.42
C TRP A 4 19.39 30.54 -38.32
N ALA A 5 18.31 31.27 -38.48
CA ALA A 5 17.63 31.99 -37.43
C ALA A 5 16.46 31.13 -36.97
N SER A 6 16.58 30.52 -35.83
CA SER A 6 15.46 29.84 -35.13
C SER A 6 14.79 30.85 -34.21
N ASP A 7 13.53 31.12 -34.50
CA ASP A 7 12.64 31.92 -33.67
C ASP A 7 12.32 31.14 -32.38
N PRO A 8 12.60 31.65 -31.16
CA PRO A 8 12.17 31.01 -29.94
C PRO A 8 10.72 31.36 -29.66
N ALA A 9 9.80 30.52 -30.11
CA ALA A 9 8.40 30.56 -29.66
C ALA A 9 8.35 30.59 -28.14
N ALA A 10 7.97 31.73 -27.59
CA ALA A 10 7.78 31.96 -26.17
C ALA A 10 6.74 30.95 -25.59
N PHE A 11 7.22 29.99 -24.84
CA PHE A 11 6.39 29.15 -23.97
C PHE A 11 5.80 30.07 -22.89
N THR A 12 4.60 30.56 -23.10
CA THR A 12 3.84 31.28 -22.09
C THR A 12 3.39 30.28 -21.05
N ILE A 13 4.10 30.24 -19.90
CA ILE A 13 3.65 29.51 -18.70
C ILE A 13 2.39 30.22 -18.22
N LYS A 14 1.23 29.66 -18.59
CA LYS A 14 -0.06 30.06 -18.01
C LYS A 14 -0.05 29.76 -16.51
N HIS A 15 -0.52 30.73 -15.75
CA HIS A 15 -0.68 30.75 -14.29
C HIS A 15 -1.05 29.38 -13.72
N TRP A 16 -0.14 28.83 -12.94
CA TRP A 16 -0.42 27.70 -12.06
C TRP A 16 -1.21 28.24 -10.87
N THR A 17 -2.53 28.17 -10.92
CA THR A 17 -3.35 28.18 -9.70
C THR A 17 -2.79 27.07 -8.82
N THR A 18 -2.66 27.31 -7.53
CA THR A 18 -2.14 26.37 -6.53
C THR A 18 -2.95 25.08 -6.59
N ILE A 19 -2.58 24.18 -7.50
CA ILE A 19 -3.06 22.82 -7.52
C ILE A 19 -2.29 22.13 -6.42
N MET A 20 -2.99 21.53 -5.46
CA MET A 20 -2.40 20.60 -4.50
C MET A 20 -1.60 19.58 -5.30
N THR A 21 -0.29 19.72 -5.30
CA THR A 21 0.58 18.87 -6.12
C THR A 21 0.81 17.57 -5.37
N MET A 22 0.16 16.51 -5.85
CA MET A 22 0.45 15.15 -5.39
C MET A 22 1.96 14.91 -5.43
N THR A 23 2.53 14.47 -4.30
CA THR A 23 3.95 14.11 -4.24
C THR A 23 4.13 12.67 -4.74
N TYR A 24 5.25 12.42 -5.42
CA TYR A 24 5.58 11.10 -5.96
C TYR A 24 6.83 10.55 -5.29
N TYR A 25 6.83 9.25 -5.00
CA TYR A 25 8.00 8.51 -4.56
C TYR A 25 8.36 7.44 -5.59
N THR A 26 9.62 7.06 -5.64
CA THR A 26 10.01 5.83 -6.34
C THR A 26 9.45 4.62 -5.59
N LEU A 27 8.92 3.66 -6.32
CA LEU A 27 8.43 2.41 -5.73
C LEU A 27 9.62 1.49 -5.45
N GLY A 28 10.05 1.46 -4.21
CA GLY A 28 11.26 0.75 -3.82
C GLY A 28 12.50 1.23 -4.59
N ASN A 29 13.38 0.30 -4.96
CA ASN A 29 14.58 0.58 -5.74
C ASN A 29 14.32 0.63 -7.26
N SER A 30 13.05 0.72 -7.69
CA SER A 30 12.71 0.88 -9.10
C SER A 30 12.72 2.35 -9.54
N GLY A 31 12.75 2.59 -10.85
CA GLY A 31 12.56 3.93 -11.42
C GLY A 31 11.09 4.37 -11.51
N LEU A 32 10.14 3.51 -11.09
CA LEU A 32 8.70 3.77 -11.19
C LEU A 32 8.27 4.80 -10.13
N ARG A 33 7.72 5.93 -10.58
CA ARG A 33 7.22 6.99 -9.70
C ARG A 33 5.73 6.84 -9.48
N VAL A 34 5.35 6.68 -8.21
CA VAL A 34 3.97 6.49 -7.77
C VAL A 34 3.54 7.62 -6.83
N SER A 35 2.27 8.03 -6.91
CA SER A 35 1.69 8.96 -5.95
C SER A 35 1.68 8.36 -4.54
N ARG A 36 1.96 9.19 -3.54
CA ARG A 36 1.98 8.80 -2.12
C ARG A 36 0.64 8.28 -1.61
N LEU A 37 -0.45 8.66 -2.27
CA LEU A 37 -1.79 8.11 -2.08
C LEU A 37 -2.19 7.41 -3.38
N ALA A 38 -2.54 6.14 -3.30
CA ALA A 38 -3.04 5.35 -4.43
C ALA A 38 -4.57 5.23 -4.37
N LEU A 39 -5.24 5.13 -5.51
CA LEU A 39 -6.67 4.85 -5.55
C LEU A 39 -6.92 3.34 -5.57
N GLY A 40 -7.51 2.81 -4.49
CA GLY A 40 -7.98 1.43 -4.43
C GLY A 40 -9.34 1.28 -5.10
N THR A 41 -9.45 0.31 -5.98
CA THR A 41 -10.68 0.06 -6.76
C THR A 41 -11.52 -1.11 -6.25
N MET A 42 -11.19 -1.70 -5.11
CA MET A 42 -11.96 -2.80 -4.52
C MET A 42 -13.44 -2.44 -4.27
N THR A 43 -13.72 -1.14 -4.17
CA THR A 43 -15.06 -0.59 -3.99
C THR A 43 -15.78 -0.29 -5.32
N PHE A 44 -15.18 -0.53 -6.47
CA PHE A 44 -15.80 -0.33 -7.78
C PHE A 44 -16.69 -1.53 -8.12
N GLY A 45 -18.01 -1.31 -8.19
CA GLY A 45 -19.00 -2.36 -8.35
C GLY A 45 -19.78 -2.63 -7.06
N LYS A 46 -20.95 -3.25 -7.19
CA LYS A 46 -21.88 -3.59 -6.10
C LYS A 46 -22.14 -5.09 -5.99
N GLU A 47 -21.40 -5.92 -6.72
CA GLU A 47 -21.58 -7.37 -6.81
C GLU A 47 -21.44 -8.07 -5.45
N TRP A 48 -20.70 -7.48 -4.52
CA TRP A 48 -20.54 -7.98 -3.15
C TRP A 48 -21.57 -7.43 -2.14
N GLY A 49 -22.61 -6.73 -2.63
CA GLY A 49 -23.63 -6.11 -1.77
C GLY A 49 -23.19 -4.78 -1.15
N TRP A 50 -22.00 -4.31 -1.45
CA TRP A 50 -21.45 -3.00 -1.04
C TRP A 50 -20.50 -2.48 -2.12
N GLY A 51 -20.14 -1.21 -2.05
CA GLY A 51 -19.30 -0.57 -3.04
C GLY A 51 -20.00 0.60 -3.73
N ALA A 52 -19.40 1.11 -4.79
CA ALA A 52 -19.91 2.24 -5.57
C ALA A 52 -20.48 1.76 -6.91
N ASP A 53 -21.52 2.41 -7.41
CA ASP A 53 -21.95 2.25 -8.80
C ASP A 53 -20.96 2.92 -9.76
N ARG A 54 -21.14 2.69 -11.07
CA ARG A 54 -20.22 3.16 -12.08
C ARG A 54 -20.03 4.67 -12.09
N ASP A 55 -21.10 5.43 -11.91
CA ASP A 55 -21.03 6.90 -11.95
C ASP A 55 -20.29 7.44 -10.72
N THR A 56 -20.54 6.88 -9.55
CA THR A 56 -19.81 7.21 -8.32
C THR A 56 -18.34 6.81 -8.43
N ALA A 57 -18.04 5.61 -8.94
CA ALA A 57 -16.67 5.13 -9.16
C ALA A 57 -15.93 6.04 -10.14
N ARG A 58 -16.61 6.47 -11.23
CA ARG A 58 -16.07 7.42 -12.19
C ARG A 58 -15.76 8.78 -11.54
N ALA A 59 -16.69 9.30 -10.77
CA ALA A 59 -16.46 10.57 -10.09
C ALA A 59 -15.31 10.53 -9.09
N MET A 60 -15.12 9.40 -8.40
CA MET A 60 -13.96 9.18 -7.51
C MET A 60 -12.65 9.09 -8.30
N PHE A 61 -12.64 8.36 -9.42
CA PHE A 61 -11.50 8.27 -10.32
C PHE A 61 -11.09 9.66 -10.85
N ASP A 62 -12.05 10.43 -11.37
CA ASP A 62 -11.80 11.75 -11.92
C ASP A 62 -11.23 12.71 -10.84
N ALA A 63 -11.82 12.73 -9.64
CA ALA A 63 -11.33 13.56 -8.53
C ALA A 63 -9.91 13.19 -8.11
N TYR A 64 -9.56 11.89 -8.14
CA TYR A 64 -8.22 11.42 -7.83
C TYR A 64 -7.20 11.83 -8.90
N VAL A 65 -7.56 11.70 -10.18
CA VAL A 65 -6.71 12.14 -11.31
C VAL A 65 -6.50 13.66 -11.29
N GLU A 66 -7.57 14.44 -11.04
CA GLU A 66 -7.52 15.90 -10.93
C GLU A 66 -6.63 16.39 -9.78
N ALA A 67 -6.51 15.61 -8.70
CA ALA A 67 -5.56 15.85 -7.61
C ALA A 67 -4.11 15.44 -7.96
N GLY A 68 -3.84 14.98 -9.17
CA GLY A 68 -2.51 14.54 -9.62
C GLY A 68 -2.18 13.08 -9.29
N GLY A 69 -3.15 12.29 -8.84
CA GLY A 69 -2.92 10.86 -8.57
C GLY A 69 -2.64 10.07 -9.85
N ASN A 70 -1.64 9.20 -9.82
CA ASN A 70 -1.27 8.35 -10.96
C ASN A 70 -1.28 6.85 -10.64
N PHE A 71 -1.50 6.44 -9.39
CA PHE A 71 -1.34 5.05 -8.97
C PHE A 71 -2.68 4.42 -8.60
N PHE A 72 -3.05 3.36 -9.32
CA PHE A 72 -4.34 2.67 -9.21
C PHE A 72 -4.12 1.23 -8.77
N ASP A 73 -4.75 0.83 -7.65
CA ASP A 73 -4.69 -0.53 -7.13
C ASP A 73 -6.00 -1.27 -7.43
N THR A 74 -5.89 -2.38 -8.16
CA THR A 74 -6.99 -3.28 -8.49
C THR A 74 -6.59 -4.74 -8.26
N ALA A 75 -7.46 -5.69 -8.60
CA ALA A 75 -7.18 -7.13 -8.63
C ALA A 75 -8.18 -7.86 -9.52
N ASP A 76 -7.79 -9.04 -10.00
CA ASP A 76 -8.61 -9.90 -10.84
C ASP A 76 -9.96 -10.28 -10.20
N LEU A 77 -9.96 -10.49 -8.85
CA LEU A 77 -11.17 -10.89 -8.13
C LEU A 77 -12.11 -9.72 -7.78
N TYR A 78 -11.65 -8.46 -7.79
CA TYR A 78 -12.46 -7.36 -7.29
C TYR A 78 -13.76 -7.24 -8.08
N THR A 79 -14.87 -7.43 -7.36
CA THR A 79 -16.22 -7.45 -7.95
C THR A 79 -16.36 -8.34 -9.20
N GLY A 80 -15.68 -9.52 -9.16
CA GLY A 80 -15.71 -10.47 -10.27
C GLY A 80 -15.03 -10.00 -11.55
N GLY A 81 -14.14 -8.99 -11.46
CA GLY A 81 -13.43 -8.37 -12.58
C GLY A 81 -14.02 -7.04 -13.05
N THR A 82 -15.16 -6.62 -12.51
CA THR A 82 -15.78 -5.32 -12.82
C THR A 82 -14.85 -4.15 -12.49
N ALA A 83 -14.12 -4.22 -11.36
CA ALA A 83 -13.17 -3.18 -10.97
C ALA A 83 -12.06 -2.96 -12.00
N GLU A 84 -11.46 -4.02 -12.54
CA GLU A 84 -10.47 -3.91 -13.63
C GLU A 84 -11.09 -3.36 -14.91
N ALA A 85 -12.28 -3.84 -15.31
CA ALA A 85 -12.94 -3.39 -16.53
C ALA A 85 -13.27 -1.88 -16.49
N TRP A 86 -13.87 -1.41 -15.39
CA TRP A 86 -14.16 0.02 -15.25
C TRP A 86 -12.90 0.88 -15.15
N LEU A 87 -11.88 0.43 -14.42
CA LEU A 87 -10.62 1.16 -14.34
C LEU A 87 -9.98 1.31 -15.73
N GLY A 88 -9.89 0.23 -16.50
CA GLY A 88 -9.35 0.26 -17.86
C GLY A 88 -10.13 1.19 -18.78
N GLU A 89 -11.46 1.13 -18.74
CA GLU A 89 -12.36 2.00 -19.48
C GLU A 89 -12.13 3.49 -19.12
N PHE A 90 -12.08 3.82 -17.82
CA PHE A 90 -11.88 5.20 -17.36
C PHE A 90 -10.51 5.76 -17.78
N ILE A 91 -9.45 4.95 -17.68
CA ILE A 91 -8.11 5.33 -18.14
C ILE A 91 -8.09 5.56 -19.65
N ALA A 92 -8.72 4.68 -20.43
CA ALA A 92 -8.77 4.79 -21.89
C ALA A 92 -9.56 6.04 -22.35
N GLU A 93 -10.74 6.28 -21.77
CA GLU A 93 -11.58 7.44 -22.09
C GLU A 93 -10.89 8.80 -21.81
N ARG A 94 -10.00 8.82 -20.81
CA ARG A 94 -9.21 10.02 -20.47
C ARG A 94 -7.85 10.08 -21.18
N GLY A 95 -7.48 9.06 -21.94
CA GLY A 95 -6.18 8.97 -22.62
C GLY A 95 -4.99 8.92 -21.66
N LEU A 96 -5.14 8.29 -20.49
CA LEU A 96 -4.17 8.35 -19.39
C LEU A 96 -3.22 7.15 -19.31
N ARG A 97 -3.25 6.20 -20.26
CA ARG A 97 -2.48 4.95 -20.10
C ARG A 97 -0.99 5.17 -19.84
N ASP A 98 -0.38 6.14 -20.50
CA ASP A 98 1.06 6.45 -20.36
C ASP A 98 1.42 7.09 -19.01
N THR A 99 0.45 7.74 -18.35
CA THR A 99 0.67 8.39 -17.06
C THR A 99 0.18 7.57 -15.89
N ALA A 100 -0.77 6.66 -16.13
CA ALA A 100 -1.34 5.79 -15.11
C ALA A 100 -0.39 4.63 -14.79
N VAL A 101 -0.14 4.42 -13.51
CA VAL A 101 0.50 3.23 -12.96
C VAL A 101 -0.59 2.30 -12.45
N ILE A 102 -0.75 1.14 -13.06
CA ILE A 102 -1.76 0.14 -12.72
C ILE A 102 -1.10 -1.00 -11.95
N ALA A 103 -1.54 -1.20 -10.70
CA ALA A 103 -1.24 -2.42 -9.96
C ALA A 103 -2.43 -3.36 -10.03
N SER A 104 -2.22 -4.62 -10.47
CA SER A 104 -3.23 -5.67 -10.37
C SER A 104 -2.65 -6.92 -9.73
N LYS A 105 -3.54 -7.86 -9.34
CA LYS A 105 -3.18 -9.02 -8.53
C LYS A 105 -3.82 -10.29 -9.06
N PHE A 106 -3.15 -11.43 -8.81
CA PHE A 106 -3.65 -12.78 -9.08
C PHE A 106 -3.69 -13.59 -7.78
N THR A 107 -4.03 -14.80 -7.81
CA THR A 107 -4.04 -15.87 -6.78
C THR A 107 -5.43 -16.45 -6.61
N MET A 108 -6.46 -15.60 -6.53
CA MET A 108 -7.80 -16.07 -6.21
C MET A 108 -8.40 -16.91 -7.34
N ASN A 109 -9.21 -17.91 -6.99
CA ASN A 109 -9.84 -18.77 -7.96
C ASN A 109 -11.02 -18.06 -8.63
N MET A 110 -10.86 -17.73 -9.91
CA MET A 110 -11.87 -17.04 -10.72
C MET A 110 -12.78 -18.01 -11.51
N GLN A 111 -12.60 -19.33 -11.33
CA GLN A 111 -13.40 -20.36 -11.96
C GLN A 111 -13.69 -21.48 -10.96
N PRO A 112 -14.71 -21.34 -10.11
CA PRO A 112 -15.05 -22.35 -9.11
C PRO A 112 -15.14 -23.75 -9.72
N GLY A 113 -14.53 -24.74 -9.04
CA GLY A 113 -14.46 -26.12 -9.53
C GLY A 113 -13.27 -26.43 -10.45
N ASN A 114 -12.55 -25.43 -10.95
CA ASN A 114 -11.29 -25.64 -11.68
C ASN A 114 -10.10 -25.54 -10.71
N PRO A 115 -9.39 -26.67 -10.41
CA PRO A 115 -8.31 -26.68 -9.42
C PRO A 115 -7.07 -25.86 -9.86
N ASN A 116 -6.97 -25.51 -11.12
CA ASN A 116 -5.86 -24.75 -11.69
C ASN A 116 -6.24 -23.30 -12.06
N ALA A 117 -7.41 -22.83 -11.62
CA ALA A 117 -7.85 -21.45 -11.87
C ALA A 117 -7.62 -20.52 -10.66
N GLY A 118 -6.87 -20.97 -9.67
CA GLY A 118 -6.41 -20.24 -8.50
C GLY A 118 -5.03 -20.71 -8.05
N GLY A 119 -4.51 -20.09 -7.01
CA GLY A 119 -3.18 -20.32 -6.46
C GLY A 119 -2.07 -19.60 -7.23
N ASN A 120 -0.85 -19.83 -6.79
CA ASN A 120 0.33 -19.09 -7.27
C ASN A 120 1.15 -19.90 -8.28
N GLY A 121 0.61 -21.03 -8.76
CA GLY A 121 1.27 -21.85 -9.78
C GLY A 121 1.28 -21.18 -11.16
N ARG A 122 2.31 -21.49 -11.94
CA ARG A 122 2.58 -20.90 -13.26
C ARG A 122 1.35 -20.89 -14.17
N LYS A 123 0.59 -21.99 -14.20
CA LYS A 123 -0.59 -22.10 -15.07
C LYS A 123 -1.64 -21.04 -14.76
N ASN A 124 -1.89 -20.79 -13.46
CA ASN A 124 -2.84 -19.75 -13.05
C ASN A 124 -2.28 -18.35 -13.29
N ILE A 125 -1.02 -18.09 -12.96
CA ILE A 125 -0.40 -16.77 -13.16
C ILE A 125 -0.51 -16.33 -14.63
N MET A 126 -0.12 -17.21 -15.57
CA MET A 126 -0.17 -16.91 -17.01
C MET A 126 -1.61 -16.65 -17.50
N ARG A 127 -2.56 -17.48 -17.05
CA ARG A 127 -3.98 -17.30 -17.39
C ARG A 127 -4.56 -16.01 -16.78
N ALA A 128 -4.21 -15.71 -15.53
CA ALA A 128 -4.75 -14.58 -14.81
C ALA A 128 -4.28 -13.25 -15.42
N VAL A 129 -2.99 -13.12 -15.77
CA VAL A 129 -2.48 -11.91 -16.41
C VAL A 129 -3.16 -11.63 -17.74
N ASP A 130 -3.37 -12.67 -18.59
CA ASP A 130 -4.05 -12.50 -19.88
C ASP A 130 -5.50 -12.03 -19.70
N ALA A 131 -6.20 -12.58 -18.72
CA ALA A 131 -7.55 -12.17 -18.37
C ALA A 131 -7.61 -10.73 -17.83
N SER A 132 -6.66 -10.34 -16.98
CA SER A 132 -6.55 -8.97 -16.44
C SER A 132 -6.23 -7.96 -17.53
N LEU A 133 -5.28 -8.24 -18.42
CA LEU A 133 -4.96 -7.38 -19.57
C LEU A 133 -6.18 -7.15 -20.47
N LYS A 134 -6.98 -8.22 -20.71
CA LYS A 134 -8.21 -8.11 -21.49
C LYS A 134 -9.25 -7.24 -20.79
N ARG A 135 -9.46 -7.37 -19.47
CA ARG A 135 -10.43 -6.54 -18.74
C ARG A 135 -9.99 -5.09 -18.65
N LEU A 136 -8.70 -4.86 -18.41
CA LEU A 136 -8.08 -3.52 -18.35
C LEU A 136 -7.97 -2.84 -19.73
N GLY A 137 -8.12 -3.59 -20.84
CA GLY A 137 -7.98 -3.05 -22.19
C GLY A 137 -6.59 -2.50 -22.50
N THR A 138 -5.53 -3.13 -21.99
CA THR A 138 -4.14 -2.71 -22.13
C THR A 138 -3.21 -3.87 -22.42
N ASP A 139 -2.05 -3.59 -23.01
CA ASP A 139 -1.04 -4.60 -23.35
C ASP A 139 -0.09 -4.92 -22.19
N TYR A 140 -0.04 -4.09 -21.14
CA TYR A 140 0.82 -4.31 -19.99
C TYR A 140 0.22 -3.81 -18.68
N ILE A 141 0.65 -4.42 -17.57
CA ILE A 141 0.41 -3.99 -16.20
C ILE A 141 1.71 -3.42 -15.64
N ASP A 142 1.66 -2.29 -14.95
CA ASP A 142 2.86 -1.64 -14.42
C ASP A 142 3.43 -2.39 -13.22
N LEU A 143 2.56 -2.87 -12.32
CA LEU A 143 2.94 -3.65 -11.14
C LEU A 143 2.00 -4.86 -10.99
N TYR A 144 2.53 -6.08 -11.04
CA TYR A 144 1.73 -7.29 -10.89
C TYR A 144 2.09 -8.03 -9.61
N LEU A 145 1.09 -8.26 -8.75
CA LEU A 145 1.31 -8.78 -7.42
C LEU A 145 0.72 -10.18 -7.23
N MET A 146 1.46 -11.04 -6.55
CA MET A 146 0.87 -12.17 -5.87
C MET A 146 -0.02 -11.64 -4.74
N HIS A 147 -1.34 -11.97 -4.76
CA HIS A 147 -2.32 -11.36 -3.84
C HIS A 147 -2.20 -11.89 -2.42
N VAL A 148 -1.93 -13.18 -2.28
CA VAL A 148 -1.73 -13.84 -0.99
C VAL A 148 -0.93 -15.13 -1.17
N TRP A 149 -0.22 -15.55 -0.15
CA TRP A 149 0.47 -16.84 -0.13
C TRP A 149 -0.52 -18.00 -0.08
N ASP A 150 -0.41 -18.93 -1.03
CA ASP A 150 -1.28 -20.09 -1.14
C ASP A 150 -0.84 -21.31 -0.32
N GLN A 151 0.28 -21.18 0.41
CA GLN A 151 0.92 -22.21 1.22
C GLN A 151 1.37 -23.49 0.44
N LEU A 152 1.32 -23.46 -0.88
CA LEU A 152 1.58 -24.61 -1.73
C LEU A 152 2.69 -24.36 -2.73
N THR A 153 2.67 -23.21 -3.41
CA THR A 153 3.56 -22.94 -4.54
C THR A 153 4.93 -22.46 -4.05
N PRO A 154 6.03 -23.13 -4.47
CA PRO A 154 7.39 -22.69 -4.16
C PRO A 154 7.68 -21.29 -4.71
N ALA A 155 8.46 -20.49 -3.96
CA ALA A 155 8.85 -19.15 -4.39
C ALA A 155 9.65 -19.17 -5.71
N GLU A 156 10.38 -20.25 -5.99
CA GLU A 156 11.12 -20.47 -7.22
C GLU A 156 10.21 -20.47 -8.46
N GLU A 157 9.06 -21.13 -8.38
CA GLU A 157 8.10 -21.19 -9.47
C GLU A 157 7.43 -19.83 -9.69
N VAL A 158 7.04 -19.17 -8.58
CA VAL A 158 6.42 -17.84 -8.63
C VAL A 158 7.38 -16.83 -9.25
N MET A 159 8.60 -16.70 -8.72
CA MET A 159 9.56 -15.70 -9.18
C MET A 159 10.01 -15.95 -10.62
N ARG A 160 10.21 -17.22 -11.01
CA ARG A 160 10.50 -17.57 -12.40
C ARG A 160 9.37 -17.12 -13.32
N THR A 161 8.13 -17.38 -12.92
CA THR A 161 6.97 -17.04 -13.75
C THR A 161 6.77 -15.54 -13.88
N LEU A 162 6.95 -14.80 -12.79
CA LEU A 162 6.85 -13.33 -12.80
C LEU A 162 7.94 -12.71 -13.68
N ASP A 163 9.19 -13.21 -13.61
CA ASP A 163 10.28 -12.78 -14.49
C ASP A 163 9.96 -13.06 -15.97
N ASP A 164 9.40 -14.24 -16.29
CA ASP A 164 8.98 -14.54 -17.65
C ASP A 164 7.92 -13.53 -18.15
N LEU A 165 6.97 -13.10 -17.31
CA LEU A 165 5.97 -12.06 -17.67
C LEU A 165 6.61 -10.70 -17.93
N VAL A 166 7.64 -10.34 -17.16
CA VAL A 166 8.40 -9.09 -17.39
C VAL A 166 9.15 -9.19 -18.72
N ARG A 167 9.84 -10.30 -18.98
CA ARG A 167 10.54 -10.53 -20.26
C ARG A 167 9.62 -10.57 -21.48
N MET A 168 8.39 -11.04 -21.30
CA MET A 168 7.33 -10.98 -22.34
C MET A 168 6.76 -9.58 -22.55
N GLY A 169 7.09 -8.61 -21.70
CA GLY A 169 6.57 -7.25 -21.75
C GLY A 169 5.13 -7.09 -21.25
N LYS A 170 4.53 -8.13 -20.67
CA LYS A 170 3.17 -8.08 -20.11
C LYS A 170 3.09 -7.37 -18.76
N VAL A 171 4.20 -7.34 -18.04
CA VAL A 171 4.36 -6.75 -16.71
C VAL A 171 5.63 -5.90 -16.69
N ARG A 172 5.64 -4.79 -15.96
CA ARG A 172 6.85 -3.96 -15.80
C ARG A 172 7.59 -4.26 -14.51
N HIS A 173 6.88 -4.35 -13.39
CA HIS A 173 7.44 -4.63 -12.07
C HIS A 173 6.59 -5.68 -11.35
N VAL A 174 7.18 -6.36 -10.39
CA VAL A 174 6.53 -7.43 -9.64
C VAL A 174 6.51 -7.12 -8.14
N GLY A 175 5.50 -7.65 -7.46
CA GLY A 175 5.35 -7.48 -6.03
C GLY A 175 4.68 -8.68 -5.35
N LEU A 176 4.68 -8.66 -4.03
CA LEU A 176 4.04 -9.67 -3.20
C LEU A 176 3.08 -9.00 -2.22
N SER A 177 1.95 -9.63 -1.95
CA SER A 177 0.99 -9.19 -0.94
C SER A 177 0.69 -10.32 0.03
N ASP A 178 0.50 -9.98 1.29
CA ASP A 178 0.07 -10.89 2.35
C ASP A 178 0.81 -12.25 2.36
N VAL A 179 2.13 -12.17 2.38
CA VAL A 179 3.05 -13.31 2.48
C VAL A 179 3.79 -13.27 3.81
N PRO A 180 4.31 -14.40 4.32
CA PRO A 180 5.27 -14.38 5.41
C PRO A 180 6.56 -13.64 5.03
N ALA A 181 7.19 -12.94 5.97
CA ALA A 181 8.42 -12.20 5.69
C ALA A 181 9.57 -13.13 5.21
N TRP A 182 9.64 -14.36 5.73
CA TRP A 182 10.61 -15.35 5.25
C TRP A 182 10.38 -15.73 3.78
N TYR A 183 9.11 -15.75 3.32
CA TYR A 183 8.80 -16.02 1.92
C TYR A 183 9.22 -14.86 1.03
N ALA A 184 8.95 -13.61 1.45
CA ALA A 184 9.44 -12.43 0.75
C ALA A 184 10.97 -12.41 0.66
N GLY A 185 11.67 -12.73 1.75
CA GLY A 185 13.12 -12.86 1.77
C GLY A 185 13.64 -13.96 0.83
N ARG A 186 12.96 -15.11 0.78
CA ARG A 186 13.28 -16.20 -0.16
C ARG A 186 13.10 -15.75 -1.61
N ALA A 187 11.97 -15.10 -1.93
CA ALA A 187 11.66 -14.61 -3.26
C ALA A 187 12.71 -13.59 -3.75
N GLN A 188 13.07 -12.63 -2.89
CA GLN A 188 14.09 -11.63 -3.20
C GLN A 188 15.47 -12.26 -3.42
N ALA A 189 15.89 -13.20 -2.57
CA ALA A 189 17.15 -13.91 -2.73
C ALA A 189 17.21 -14.72 -4.05
N ILE A 190 16.08 -15.33 -4.46
CA ILE A 190 15.98 -16.02 -5.76
C ILE A 190 16.17 -15.03 -6.91
N ALA A 191 15.50 -13.87 -6.85
CA ALA A 191 15.62 -12.83 -7.86
C ALA A 191 17.08 -12.38 -8.01
N GLU A 192 17.75 -12.05 -6.90
CA GLU A 192 19.15 -11.63 -6.89
C GLU A 192 20.10 -12.72 -7.46
N LEU A 193 19.96 -13.97 -7.00
CA LEU A 193 20.84 -15.06 -7.41
C LEU A 193 20.61 -15.50 -8.86
N ARG A 194 19.42 -15.34 -9.41
CA ARG A 194 19.06 -15.79 -10.75
C ARG A 194 19.02 -14.66 -11.79
N GLY A 195 19.20 -13.41 -11.38
CA GLY A 195 19.05 -12.24 -12.25
C GLY A 195 17.62 -12.10 -12.77
N TYR A 196 16.63 -12.39 -11.92
CA TYR A 196 15.21 -12.16 -12.19
C TYR A 196 14.79 -10.77 -11.77
N GLU A 197 13.61 -10.33 -12.23
CA GLU A 197 13.02 -9.08 -11.77
C GLU A 197 12.89 -9.09 -10.24
N PRO A 198 13.43 -8.08 -9.53
CA PRO A 198 13.35 -8.01 -8.08
C PRO A 198 11.94 -7.70 -7.59
N VAL A 199 11.65 -8.06 -6.35
CA VAL A 199 10.40 -7.66 -5.68
C VAL A 199 10.44 -6.16 -5.43
N SER A 200 9.77 -5.38 -6.27
CA SER A 200 9.73 -3.91 -6.18
C SER A 200 8.77 -3.40 -5.11
N ALA A 201 7.75 -4.19 -4.74
CA ALA A 201 6.73 -3.79 -3.79
C ALA A 201 6.26 -4.94 -2.88
N LEU A 202 5.93 -4.56 -1.64
CA LEU A 202 5.15 -5.38 -0.71
C LEU A 202 3.83 -4.68 -0.42
N GLN A 203 2.69 -5.35 -0.61
CA GLN A 203 1.39 -4.80 -0.25
C GLN A 203 0.87 -5.49 1.01
N LEU A 204 0.69 -4.71 2.10
CA LEU A 204 0.47 -5.23 3.45
C LEU A 204 -0.57 -4.42 4.21
N GLU A 205 -1.32 -5.07 5.13
CA GLU A 205 -2.19 -4.35 6.07
C GLU A 205 -1.36 -3.53 7.05
N TYR A 206 -1.65 -2.22 7.13
CA TYR A 206 -1.02 -1.36 8.10
C TYR A 206 -1.91 -0.18 8.49
N SER A 207 -2.02 0.06 9.80
CA SER A 207 -2.80 1.15 10.36
C SER A 207 -2.45 1.33 11.84
N LEU A 208 -3.00 2.34 12.50
CA LEU A 208 -2.93 2.46 13.96
C LEU A 208 -3.47 1.22 14.71
N ALA A 209 -4.41 0.47 14.09
CA ALA A 209 -4.96 -0.75 14.69
C ALA A 209 -4.15 -2.02 14.38
N GLU A 210 -3.33 -2.02 13.33
CA GLU A 210 -2.52 -3.16 12.88
C GLU A 210 -1.10 -2.72 12.58
N ARG A 211 -0.13 -3.12 13.41
CA ARG A 211 1.28 -2.68 13.35
C ARG A 211 2.29 -3.81 13.18
N ALA A 212 1.82 -5.03 12.92
CA ALA A 212 2.70 -6.22 12.87
C ALA A 212 3.83 -6.13 11.84
N ILE A 213 3.63 -5.38 10.74
CA ILE A 213 4.62 -5.25 9.67
C ILE A 213 5.92 -4.55 10.11
N GLU A 214 5.88 -3.80 11.21
CA GLU A 214 7.03 -3.00 11.68
C GLU A 214 8.21 -3.86 12.10
N ASN A 215 7.98 -5.11 12.54
CA ASN A 215 9.02 -5.98 13.06
C ASN A 215 9.89 -6.60 11.95
N GLU A 216 9.31 -6.94 10.80
CA GLU A 216 10.01 -7.67 9.75
C GLU A 216 9.93 -6.99 8.38
N PHE A 217 8.73 -6.60 7.95
CA PHE A 217 8.52 -6.12 6.59
C PHE A 217 9.07 -4.71 6.35
N VAL A 218 8.95 -3.81 7.32
CA VAL A 218 9.54 -2.47 7.21
C VAL A 218 11.06 -2.55 7.13
N PRO A 219 11.76 -3.27 8.04
CA PRO A 219 13.19 -3.51 7.91
C PRO A 219 13.59 -4.22 6.62
N PHE A 220 12.82 -5.22 6.19
CA PHE A 220 13.05 -5.93 4.94
C PHE A 220 12.95 -5.00 3.74
N GLY A 221 11.83 -4.26 3.63
CA GLY A 221 11.59 -3.33 2.51
C GLY A 221 12.68 -2.27 2.41
N THR A 222 13.04 -1.65 3.54
CA THR A 222 14.10 -0.65 3.60
C THR A 222 15.47 -1.22 3.19
N ARG A 223 15.78 -2.46 3.60
CA ARG A 223 17.10 -3.08 3.35
C ARG A 223 17.21 -3.64 1.94
N HIS A 224 16.15 -4.24 1.42
CA HIS A 224 16.14 -4.91 0.11
C HIS A 224 15.51 -4.08 -1.00
N GLY A 225 15.06 -2.87 -0.69
CA GLY A 225 14.54 -1.94 -1.68
C GLY A 225 13.15 -2.28 -2.21
N ALA A 226 12.31 -2.94 -1.41
CA ALA A 226 10.90 -3.15 -1.73
C ALA A 226 10.05 -2.05 -1.08
N GLY A 227 9.32 -1.27 -1.88
CA GLY A 227 8.43 -0.23 -1.37
C GLY A 227 7.17 -0.84 -0.73
N ILE A 228 6.76 -0.35 0.45
CA ILE A 228 5.54 -0.84 1.10
C ILE A 228 4.34 -0.05 0.60
N MET A 229 3.34 -0.78 0.08
CA MET A 229 2.01 -0.31 -0.28
C MET A 229 1.05 -0.71 0.82
N VAL A 230 0.40 0.26 1.44
CA VAL A 230 -0.48 -0.04 2.59
C VAL A 230 -1.92 -0.21 2.14
N TRP A 231 -2.51 -1.39 2.42
CA TRP A 231 -3.95 -1.58 2.33
C TRP A 231 -4.62 -1.48 3.70
N SER A 232 -5.91 -1.17 3.70
CA SER A 232 -6.74 -0.96 4.92
C SER A 232 -6.18 0.07 5.93
N PRO A 233 -5.65 1.23 5.50
CA PRO A 233 -5.03 2.22 6.40
C PRO A 233 -6.01 2.78 7.44
N LEU A 234 -7.31 2.66 7.21
CA LEU A 234 -8.38 3.04 8.12
C LEU A 234 -8.99 1.85 8.89
N ALA A 235 -8.29 0.69 8.93
CA ALA A 235 -8.76 -0.53 9.59
C ALA A 235 -10.21 -0.88 9.19
N SER A 236 -10.46 -1.03 7.89
CA SER A 236 -11.80 -1.28 7.32
C SER A 236 -12.86 -0.22 7.69
N GLY A 237 -12.40 0.99 7.97
CA GLY A 237 -13.24 2.13 8.34
C GLY A 237 -13.42 2.34 9.84
N LEU A 238 -12.82 1.54 10.71
CA LEU A 238 -12.85 1.74 12.16
C LEU A 238 -12.31 3.13 12.55
N LEU A 239 -11.17 3.51 11.96
CA LEU A 239 -10.48 4.77 12.26
C LEU A 239 -11.14 6.01 11.61
N SER A 240 -12.27 5.83 10.94
CA SER A 240 -13.04 6.97 10.40
C SER A 240 -13.93 7.66 11.43
N GLY A 241 -14.05 7.12 12.64
CA GLY A 241 -14.90 7.66 13.71
C GLY A 241 -16.40 7.40 13.56
N LYS A 242 -16.84 6.64 12.53
CA LYS A 242 -18.27 6.34 12.33
C LYS A 242 -18.81 5.24 13.23
N TYR A 243 -17.96 4.38 13.76
CA TYR A 243 -18.36 3.32 14.68
C TYR A 243 -18.27 3.78 16.13
N ARG A 244 -19.12 3.21 17.01
CA ARG A 244 -19.12 3.45 18.46
C ARG A 244 -19.23 2.11 19.21
N PRO A 245 -18.65 1.99 20.45
CA PRO A 245 -18.66 0.75 21.21
C PRO A 245 -20.05 0.18 21.49
N VAL A 246 -21.02 1.04 21.78
CA VAL A 246 -22.39 0.65 22.24
C VAL A 246 -23.41 0.72 21.12
N GLN A 247 -23.07 1.20 19.93
CA GLN A 247 -24.02 1.43 18.86
C GLN A 247 -24.30 0.11 18.10
N ALA A 248 -25.51 -0.44 18.26
CA ALA A 248 -26.05 -1.43 17.33
C ALA A 248 -26.63 -0.69 16.11
N GLY A 249 -26.15 -1.01 14.90
CA GLY A 249 -26.69 -0.43 13.67
C GLY A 249 -25.72 -0.50 12.49
N ASN A 250 -26.24 -0.34 11.29
CA ASN A 250 -25.48 -0.41 10.04
C ASN A 250 -24.69 0.88 9.78
N ALA A 251 -23.65 1.15 10.56
CA ALA A 251 -22.77 2.31 10.36
C ALA A 251 -21.78 2.08 9.18
N GLY A 252 -21.60 0.85 8.73
CA GLY A 252 -20.73 0.56 7.61
C GLY A 252 -20.29 -0.89 7.49
N ARG A 253 -19.26 -1.14 6.64
CA ARG A 253 -18.77 -2.46 6.24
C ARG A 253 -18.50 -3.41 7.43
N LEU A 254 -17.86 -2.93 8.51
CA LEU A 254 -17.51 -3.77 9.65
C LEU A 254 -18.74 -4.32 10.42
N ASP A 255 -19.87 -3.65 10.36
CA ASP A 255 -21.09 -4.16 11.03
C ASP A 255 -21.55 -5.47 10.42
N GLY A 256 -21.38 -5.69 9.12
CA GLY A 256 -21.65 -6.97 8.46
C GLY A 256 -20.70 -8.09 8.91
N PHE A 257 -19.59 -7.75 9.52
CA PHE A 257 -18.58 -8.72 9.99
C PHE A 257 -18.46 -8.80 11.51
N ARG A 258 -19.36 -8.19 12.30
CA ARG A 258 -19.31 -8.21 13.78
C ARG A 258 -19.18 -9.61 14.36
N ASN A 259 -19.83 -10.57 13.76
CA ASN A 259 -19.84 -11.98 14.18
C ASN A 259 -18.84 -12.85 13.39
N SER A 260 -17.97 -12.24 12.60
CA SER A 260 -16.95 -12.97 11.85
C SER A 260 -15.94 -13.59 12.81
N THR A 261 -15.63 -14.86 12.60
CA THR A 261 -14.54 -15.55 13.32
C THR A 261 -13.19 -15.28 12.69
N HIS A 262 -13.15 -14.62 11.51
CA HIS A 262 -11.91 -14.30 10.83
C HIS A 262 -11.17 -13.16 11.54
N PRO A 263 -9.92 -13.35 12.02
CA PRO A 263 -9.19 -12.37 12.82
C PRO A 263 -9.07 -10.98 12.13
N GLY A 264 -8.90 -10.95 10.82
CA GLY A 264 -8.79 -9.71 10.04
C GLY A 264 -10.03 -8.81 10.12
N PHE A 265 -11.20 -9.35 10.48
CA PHE A 265 -12.45 -8.58 10.66
C PHE A 265 -12.80 -8.33 12.12
N GLN A 266 -12.08 -8.91 13.08
CA GLN A 266 -12.27 -8.69 14.52
C GLN A 266 -11.63 -7.37 14.96
N LYS A 267 -12.14 -6.25 14.44
CA LYS A 267 -11.58 -4.91 14.72
C LYS A 267 -12.22 -4.25 15.96
N PHE A 268 -13.34 -4.74 16.48
CA PHE A 268 -14.04 -4.16 17.64
C PHE A 268 -13.49 -4.73 18.96
N THR A 269 -12.30 -4.30 19.34
CA THR A 269 -11.62 -4.69 20.58
C THR A 269 -11.46 -3.48 21.52
N GLU A 270 -11.27 -3.73 22.82
CA GLU A 270 -11.00 -2.66 23.80
C GLU A 270 -9.77 -1.83 23.41
N ARG A 271 -8.68 -2.50 22.99
CA ARG A 271 -7.48 -1.85 22.47
C ARG A 271 -7.82 -0.91 21.32
N ASN A 272 -8.54 -1.37 20.33
CA ASN A 272 -8.85 -0.58 19.16
C ASN A 272 -9.78 0.59 19.48
N TRP A 273 -10.69 0.44 20.46
CA TRP A 273 -11.51 1.55 20.93
C TRP A 273 -10.68 2.61 21.67
N ALA A 274 -9.66 2.22 22.44
CA ALA A 274 -8.72 3.17 23.03
C ALA A 274 -7.95 3.96 21.96
N ILE A 275 -7.51 3.29 20.88
CA ILE A 275 -6.87 3.95 19.73
C ILE A 275 -7.82 4.96 19.06
N VAL A 276 -9.07 4.56 18.80
CA VAL A 276 -10.09 5.46 18.22
C VAL A 276 -10.32 6.68 19.09
N ALA A 277 -10.41 6.51 20.42
CA ALA A 277 -10.59 7.61 21.35
C ALA A 277 -9.40 8.59 21.36
N GLU A 278 -8.17 8.09 21.27
CA GLU A 278 -6.99 8.96 21.21
C GLU A 278 -6.87 9.64 19.84
N LEU A 279 -7.16 8.93 18.75
CA LEU A 279 -7.22 9.52 17.41
C LEU A 279 -8.26 10.64 17.32
N GLU A 280 -9.44 10.50 17.96
CA GLU A 280 -10.48 11.53 18.01
C GLU A 280 -9.97 12.80 18.68
N LYS A 281 -9.25 12.68 19.81
CA LYS A 281 -8.65 13.82 20.51
C LYS A 281 -7.59 14.52 19.65
N VAL A 282 -6.64 13.75 19.09
CA VAL A 282 -5.59 14.31 18.24
C VAL A 282 -6.17 14.98 17.01
N ALA A 283 -7.15 14.38 16.37
CA ALA A 283 -7.86 14.95 15.21
C ALA A 283 -8.53 16.29 15.57
N SER A 284 -9.21 16.36 16.74
CA SER A 284 -9.82 17.57 17.24
C SER A 284 -8.80 18.68 17.50
N GLU A 285 -7.66 18.36 18.13
CA GLU A 285 -6.59 19.32 18.40
C GLU A 285 -5.95 19.88 17.12
N LEU A 286 -5.88 19.06 16.07
CA LEU A 286 -5.36 19.46 14.75
C LEU A 286 -6.41 20.18 13.89
N GLY A 287 -7.69 20.18 14.26
CA GLY A 287 -8.77 20.67 13.41
C GLY A 287 -8.91 19.88 12.10
N ARG A 288 -8.63 18.56 12.13
CA ARG A 288 -8.66 17.67 10.98
C ARG A 288 -9.61 16.50 11.20
N GLY A 289 -10.07 15.88 10.10
CA GLY A 289 -10.85 14.65 10.19
C GLY A 289 -10.02 13.47 10.70
N MET A 290 -10.63 12.57 11.49
CA MET A 290 -9.97 11.34 11.95
C MET A 290 -9.38 10.53 10.79
N PRO A 291 -10.06 10.35 9.63
CA PRO A 291 -9.47 9.67 8.48
C PRO A 291 -8.19 10.33 7.99
N GLN A 292 -8.16 11.66 7.88
CA GLN A 292 -6.99 12.39 7.42
C GLN A 292 -5.79 12.19 8.36
N VAL A 293 -6.00 12.26 9.67
CA VAL A 293 -4.95 12.05 10.67
C VAL A 293 -4.42 10.62 10.63
N ALA A 294 -5.31 9.63 10.55
CA ALA A 294 -4.91 8.22 10.46
C ALA A 294 -4.14 7.92 9.16
N LEU A 295 -4.56 8.46 8.03
CA LEU A 295 -3.88 8.33 6.73
C LEU A 295 -2.52 9.03 6.73
N ASN A 296 -2.43 10.25 7.30
CA ASN A 296 -1.19 10.99 7.43
C ASN A 296 -0.18 10.22 8.29
N TRP A 297 -0.64 9.69 9.43
CA TRP A 297 0.21 8.89 10.32
C TRP A 297 0.82 7.70 9.59
N VAL A 298 0.02 6.93 8.83
CA VAL A 298 0.49 5.80 8.01
C VAL A 298 1.47 6.25 6.94
N ALA A 299 1.10 7.27 6.16
CA ALA A 299 1.88 7.72 5.00
C ALA A 299 3.25 8.30 5.39
N THR A 300 3.43 8.70 6.63
CA THR A 300 4.67 9.27 7.14
C THR A 300 5.52 8.29 7.96
N GLN A 301 5.14 7.00 7.99
CA GLN A 301 5.93 5.96 8.62
C GLN A 301 7.11 5.51 7.74
N PRO A 302 8.22 5.04 8.33
CA PRO A 302 9.37 4.54 7.59
C PRO A 302 9.00 3.41 6.61
N GLY A 303 9.61 3.42 5.42
CA GLY A 303 9.44 2.37 4.41
C GLY A 303 8.13 2.42 3.62
N ILE A 304 7.18 3.27 3.98
CA ILE A 304 5.90 3.39 3.28
C ILE A 304 6.07 4.20 2.00
N ALA A 305 5.85 3.55 0.88
CA ALA A 305 5.92 4.18 -0.45
C ALA A 305 4.57 4.83 -0.84
N THR A 306 3.47 4.15 -0.56
CA THR A 306 2.13 4.63 -0.89
C THR A 306 1.06 4.05 0.04
N VAL A 307 -0.02 4.80 0.21
CA VAL A 307 -1.20 4.39 0.99
C VAL A 307 -2.41 4.25 0.07
N ILE A 308 -3.02 3.08 0.05
CA ILE A 308 -4.17 2.78 -0.81
C ILE A 308 -5.44 3.32 -0.16
N LEU A 309 -6.03 4.31 -0.81
CA LEU A 309 -7.28 4.93 -0.38
C LEU A 309 -8.47 4.07 -0.82
N GLY A 310 -9.31 3.67 0.14
CA GLY A 310 -10.62 3.08 -0.10
C GLY A 310 -11.72 4.12 0.15
N ALA A 311 -12.66 4.24 -0.78
CA ALA A 311 -13.84 5.11 -0.63
C ALA A 311 -15.05 4.48 -1.33
N THR A 312 -16.25 4.82 -0.88
CA THR A 312 -17.52 4.45 -1.51
C THR A 312 -18.33 5.68 -1.97
N THR A 313 -17.83 6.87 -1.68
CA THR A 313 -18.42 8.15 -2.09
C THR A 313 -17.37 9.14 -2.53
N LEU A 314 -17.75 10.09 -3.38
CA LEU A 314 -16.89 11.19 -3.82
C LEU A 314 -16.40 12.07 -2.66
N SER A 315 -17.25 12.30 -1.66
CA SER A 315 -16.87 13.08 -0.48
C SER A 315 -15.74 12.43 0.29
N GLN A 316 -15.78 11.10 0.49
CA GLN A 316 -14.72 10.36 1.18
C GLN A 316 -13.37 10.45 0.45
N ILE A 317 -13.36 10.31 -0.88
CA ILE A 317 -12.08 10.40 -1.61
C ILE A 317 -11.49 11.82 -1.56
N LYS A 318 -12.35 12.86 -1.69
CA LYS A 318 -11.90 14.26 -1.58
C LYS A 318 -11.34 14.58 -0.19
N ASP A 319 -11.99 14.08 0.87
CA ASP A 319 -11.51 14.25 2.23
C ASP A 319 -10.18 13.52 2.47
N ASN A 320 -10.08 12.27 2.03
CA ASN A 320 -8.88 11.46 2.17
C ASN A 320 -7.67 12.04 1.40
N LEU A 321 -7.87 12.67 0.24
CA LEU A 321 -6.81 13.30 -0.52
C LEU A 321 -6.13 14.44 0.25
N GLY A 322 -6.83 15.12 1.15
CA GLY A 322 -6.27 16.13 2.05
C GLY A 322 -5.40 15.57 3.20
N ALA A 323 -5.18 14.26 3.25
CA ALA A 323 -4.41 13.65 4.34
C ALA A 323 -2.93 14.08 4.38
N LEU A 324 -2.35 14.55 3.28
CA LEU A 324 -0.95 14.97 3.20
C LEU A 324 -0.75 16.50 3.21
N ASP A 325 -1.80 17.26 3.47
CA ASP A 325 -1.76 18.74 3.45
C ASP A 325 -1.28 19.35 4.77
N PHE A 326 -0.93 18.55 5.74
CA PHE A 326 -0.50 18.98 7.06
C PHE A 326 0.54 18.01 7.64
N GLU A 327 1.25 18.48 8.64
CA GLU A 327 2.16 17.65 9.45
C GLU A 327 1.54 17.40 10.83
N ILE A 328 1.70 16.19 11.35
CA ILE A 328 1.34 15.88 12.73
C ILE A 328 2.53 16.27 13.62
N PRO A 329 2.39 17.25 14.53
CA PRO A 329 3.46 17.62 15.48
C PRO A 329 3.96 16.41 16.27
N ALA A 330 5.26 16.38 16.60
CA ALA A 330 5.91 15.24 17.25
C ALA A 330 5.16 14.76 18.51
N GLY A 331 4.77 15.65 19.41
CA GLY A 331 4.05 15.26 20.64
C GLY A 331 2.67 14.63 20.38
N LEU A 332 1.97 15.01 19.29
CA LEU A 332 0.71 14.38 18.91
C LEU A 332 0.95 13.03 18.22
N ARG A 333 2.04 12.92 17.45
CA ARG A 333 2.48 11.65 16.87
C ARG A 333 2.82 10.64 17.95
N ASP A 334 3.61 11.04 18.96
CA ASP A 334 4.00 10.19 20.09
C ASP A 334 2.79 9.65 20.87
N ARG A 335 1.73 10.44 20.98
CA ARG A 335 0.45 10.00 21.58
C ARG A 335 -0.22 8.90 20.75
N LEU A 336 -0.29 9.07 19.43
CA LEU A 336 -0.83 8.05 18.53
C LEU A 336 0.03 6.78 18.56
N ASP A 337 1.35 6.93 18.54
CA ASP A 337 2.29 5.82 18.61
C ASP A 337 2.14 5.03 19.91
N SER A 338 2.05 5.73 21.04
CA SER A 338 1.85 5.11 22.35
C SER A 338 0.51 4.39 22.45
N ALA A 339 -0.58 5.03 22.02
CA ALA A 339 -1.93 4.43 22.06
C ALA A 339 -2.06 3.19 21.16
N SER A 340 -1.30 3.14 20.06
CA SER A 340 -1.36 2.07 19.07
C SER A 340 -0.25 1.02 19.21
N SER A 341 0.69 1.22 20.15
CA SER A 341 1.83 0.32 20.35
C SER A 341 1.39 -1.11 20.67
N THR A 342 2.21 -2.06 20.24
CA THR A 342 2.05 -3.48 20.58
C THR A 342 3.35 -4.00 21.18
N PRO A 343 3.30 -4.90 22.17
CA PRO A 343 4.50 -5.55 22.66
C PRO A 343 5.24 -6.25 21.51
N ALA A 344 6.55 -6.07 21.46
CA ALA A 344 7.36 -6.75 20.46
C ALA A 344 7.23 -8.29 20.63
N PRO A 345 6.88 -9.04 19.58
CA PRO A 345 6.81 -10.50 19.66
C PRO A 345 8.19 -11.13 19.81
N PHE A 346 8.24 -12.41 20.20
CA PHE A 346 9.48 -13.19 20.13
C PHE A 346 9.87 -13.39 18.65
N PRO A 347 11.17 -13.23 18.28
CA PRO A 347 12.33 -12.96 19.13
C PRO A 347 12.64 -11.46 19.34
N TYR A 348 11.90 -10.55 18.77
CA TYR A 348 12.18 -9.09 18.77
C TYR A 348 12.23 -8.49 20.17
N SER A 349 11.45 -9.02 21.11
CA SER A 349 11.49 -8.65 22.53
C SER A 349 12.86 -8.88 23.18
N TYR A 350 13.72 -9.72 22.57
CA TYR A 350 15.07 -10.00 23.06
C TYR A 350 16.14 -9.05 22.48
N PHE A 351 15.82 -8.22 21.48
CA PHE A 351 16.80 -7.36 20.81
C PHE A 351 16.98 -6.00 21.46
N GLY A 352 16.30 -5.75 22.59
CA GLY A 352 16.35 -4.49 23.31
C GLY A 352 17.73 -4.15 23.89
N SER A 353 17.87 -2.89 24.32
CA SER A 353 19.14 -2.28 24.79
C SER A 353 19.87 -3.10 25.86
N ARG A 354 19.13 -3.72 26.79
CA ARG A 354 19.73 -4.57 27.84
C ARG A 354 20.51 -5.77 27.30
N ILE A 355 20.00 -6.41 26.25
CA ILE A 355 20.68 -7.54 25.62
C ILE A 355 21.82 -7.03 24.74
N GLN A 356 21.60 -5.94 24.00
CA GLN A 356 22.65 -5.33 23.19
C GLN A 356 23.84 -4.88 24.02
N ALA A 357 23.61 -4.29 25.19
CA ALA A 357 24.67 -3.93 26.12
C ALA A 357 25.50 -5.15 26.57
N ARG A 358 24.88 -6.32 26.71
CA ARG A 358 25.61 -7.59 27.00
C ARG A 358 26.39 -8.10 25.79
N VAL A 359 25.82 -7.98 24.58
CA VAL A 359 26.47 -8.38 23.32
C VAL A 359 27.72 -7.52 23.07
N THR A 360 27.60 -6.20 23.28
CA THR A 360 28.72 -5.26 23.05
C THR A 360 29.70 -5.17 24.22
N GLY A 361 29.41 -5.83 25.33
CA GLY A 361 30.27 -5.72 26.54
C GLY A 361 30.29 -4.32 27.12
N GLY A 362 29.28 -3.50 26.87
CA GLY A 362 29.19 -2.09 27.27
C GLY A 362 30.02 -1.14 26.42
N THR A 363 30.63 -1.62 25.32
CA THR A 363 31.34 -0.76 24.38
C THR A 363 30.35 -0.02 23.48
N THR A 364 30.65 1.24 23.16
CA THR A 364 29.88 2.04 22.21
C THR A 364 30.56 2.01 20.84
N THR A 365 29.76 1.88 19.78
CA THR A 365 30.24 2.17 18.42
C THR A 365 30.25 3.68 18.28
N GLY A 366 31.36 4.29 17.91
CA GLY A 366 31.46 5.73 17.68
C GLY A 366 30.56 6.20 16.52
N ASP A 367 30.33 7.49 16.48
CA ASP A 367 29.57 8.13 15.40
C ASP A 367 30.20 7.86 14.05
N LYS A 368 29.36 7.52 13.08
CA LYS A 368 29.81 7.28 11.71
C LYS A 368 29.92 8.59 10.94
N PRO A 369 30.94 8.75 10.10
CA PRO A 369 31.05 9.91 9.24
C PRO A 369 29.79 10.05 8.36
N SER A 370 29.42 11.30 8.03
CA SER A 370 28.34 11.57 7.08
C SER A 370 28.55 10.78 5.78
N GLY A 371 27.51 10.06 5.32
CA GLY A 371 27.59 9.21 4.14
C GLY A 371 28.10 7.79 4.38
N TYR A 372 28.53 7.42 5.59
CA TYR A 372 28.85 6.04 5.92
C TYR A 372 27.58 5.25 6.22
N ALA A 373 27.19 4.36 5.31
CA ALA A 373 26.12 3.40 5.54
C ALA A 373 26.72 2.07 6.05
N SER A 374 26.47 1.74 7.32
CA SER A 374 26.81 0.41 7.83
C SER A 374 25.79 -0.60 7.32
N PRO A 375 26.18 -1.80 6.89
CA PRO A 375 25.24 -2.87 6.57
C PRO A 375 24.48 -3.39 7.80
N VAL A 376 24.84 -2.96 9.03
CA VAL A 376 24.22 -3.38 10.27
C VAL A 376 23.37 -2.25 10.84
N LEU A 377 22.06 -2.48 10.90
CA LEU A 377 21.01 -1.68 11.58
C LEU A 377 21.06 -0.18 11.26
N VAL A 378 20.14 0.26 10.44
CA VAL A 378 19.78 1.68 10.35
C VAL A 378 19.10 2.06 11.68
N GLU A 379 19.70 3.00 12.41
CA GLU A 379 19.02 3.63 13.54
C GLU A 379 17.71 4.23 13.05
N GLY A 380 16.61 3.84 13.66
CA GLY A 380 15.26 4.28 13.28
C GLY A 380 14.19 3.22 13.53
N VAL A 381 14.56 1.94 13.49
CA VAL A 381 13.61 0.85 13.80
C VAL A 381 13.60 0.50 15.29
N ALA A 382 14.57 1.00 16.07
CA ALA A 382 14.67 0.77 17.52
C ALA A 382 14.07 1.91 18.38
N ALA A 383 13.50 2.94 17.79
CA ALA A 383 12.98 4.09 18.55
C ALA A 383 11.60 3.86 19.21
N GLY A 384 11.11 2.62 19.23
CA GLY A 384 9.88 2.24 19.93
C GLY A 384 10.05 1.62 21.34
N VAL A 385 11.28 1.55 21.85
CA VAL A 385 11.51 1.01 23.21
C VAL A 385 11.89 2.15 24.13
N SER A 386 10.87 2.76 24.74
CA SER A 386 11.02 3.64 25.89
C SER A 386 11.83 2.94 26.98
N THR A 387 12.93 3.55 27.39
CA THR A 387 13.66 3.20 28.61
C THR A 387 12.81 3.55 29.82
N ASN A 388 12.26 2.53 30.48
CA ASN A 388 11.97 2.53 31.92
C ASN A 388 12.63 1.31 32.55
#